data_2ed54897703d39009abd29dff158d1db
#
_entry.id   2ed54897703d39009abd29dff158d1db
#
_cell.length_a   1.000
_cell.length_b   1.000
_cell.length_c   1.000
_cell.angle_alpha   90.00
_cell.angle_beta   90.00
_cell.angle_gamma   90.00
#
_symmetry.space_group_name_H-M   'P 1'
#
loop_
_entity.id
_entity.type
_entity.pdbx_description
1 polymer ?
#
loop_
_entity_poly.entity_id
_entity_poly.type
_entity_poly.pdbx_seq_one_letter_code
_entity_poly.pdbx_strand_id
1 'polypeptide(L)'
;MVLVTTGGMPEMVFEYILRKNGLDPQKDLTIDQSIDFGSTAAAFTGDTSADFTVEFEPSATALEKEGAGYVVASLGVDSGYVPYTSYSAKTSYMEKNPEIIQKFTNALQKGMEYVQSHTPEEIAEVIAPQFAETDLDTVTAIVKRYYDQDTWKSNLIFEKESFELLEDILEDSDELSERVSYEDLVTTKYAREAAEK
;
A
#
# COMPACT_ATOMS: atom_id res chain seq x y z
N MET A 1 -23.27 4.60 -3.40
CA MET A 1 -22.75 3.30 -2.92
C MET A 1 -21.26 3.22 -3.21
N VAL A 2 -20.49 2.64 -2.30
CA VAL A 2 -19.05 2.45 -2.46
C VAL A 2 -18.76 0.97 -2.60
N LEU A 3 -17.95 0.59 -3.59
CA LEU A 3 -17.48 -0.79 -3.77
C LEU A 3 -16.09 -0.92 -3.15
N VAL A 4 -15.92 -1.91 -2.29
CA VAL A 4 -14.64 -2.23 -1.66
C VAL A 4 -14.55 -3.74 -1.45
N THR A 5 -13.35 -4.30 -1.46
CA THR A 5 -13.17 -5.74 -1.18
C THR A 5 -13.52 -6.06 0.27
N THR A 6 -14.12 -7.22 0.51
CA THR A 6 -14.40 -7.71 1.87
C THR A 6 -13.11 -7.86 2.68
N GLY A 7 -13.03 -7.15 3.78
CA GLY A 7 -11.91 -7.24 4.73
C GLY A 7 -10.56 -6.78 4.18
N GLY A 8 -9.57 -6.77 5.04
CA GLY A 8 -8.20 -6.39 4.71
C GLY A 8 -7.95 -4.88 4.70
N MET A 9 -6.70 -4.51 4.43
CA MET A 9 -6.24 -3.11 4.55
C MET A 9 -7.05 -2.09 3.74
N PRO A 10 -7.50 -2.35 2.50
CA PRO A 10 -8.24 -1.33 1.74
C PRO A 10 -9.52 -0.88 2.44
N GLU A 11 -10.30 -1.82 2.95
CA GLU A 11 -11.52 -1.54 3.68
C GLU A 11 -11.24 -0.84 5.01
N MET A 12 -10.36 -1.42 5.83
CA MET A 12 -10.02 -0.90 7.14
C MET A 12 -9.49 0.53 7.08
N VAL A 13 -8.58 0.81 6.15
CA VAL A 13 -8.03 2.16 5.94
C VAL A 13 -9.11 3.12 5.44
N PHE A 14 -9.96 2.69 4.52
CA PHE A 14 -11.07 3.51 4.02
C PHE A 14 -12.03 3.90 5.16
N GLU A 15 -12.48 2.94 5.94
CA GLU A 15 -13.36 3.19 7.08
C GLU A 15 -12.70 4.05 8.17
N TYR A 16 -11.41 3.80 8.47
CA TYR A 16 -10.64 4.62 9.40
C TYR A 16 -10.59 6.09 8.95
N ILE A 17 -10.35 6.35 7.66
CA ILE A 17 -10.34 7.71 7.10
C ILE A 17 -11.73 8.35 7.23
N LEU A 18 -12.81 7.61 6.95
CA LEU A 18 -14.17 8.12 7.13
C LEU A 18 -14.42 8.54 8.58
N ARG A 19 -14.13 7.66 9.56
CA ARG A 19 -14.33 7.94 10.99
C ARG A 19 -13.47 9.12 11.46
N LYS A 20 -12.21 9.20 11.01
CA LYS A 20 -11.31 10.32 11.27
C LYS A 20 -11.88 11.68 10.80
N ASN A 21 -12.69 11.65 9.75
CA ASN A 21 -13.37 12.83 9.20
C ASN A 21 -14.81 13.00 9.71
N GLY A 22 -15.23 12.26 10.73
CA GLY A 22 -16.52 12.40 11.39
C GLY A 22 -17.69 11.73 10.65
N LEU A 23 -17.41 10.84 9.70
CA LEU A 23 -18.40 10.04 9.00
C LEU A 23 -18.50 8.64 9.63
N ASP A 24 -19.71 8.15 9.79
CA ASP A 24 -19.98 6.79 10.24
C ASP A 24 -20.15 5.88 9.01
N PRO A 25 -19.19 4.97 8.71
CA PRO A 25 -19.26 4.15 7.50
C PRO A 25 -20.50 3.26 7.44
N GLN A 26 -21.09 2.93 8.59
CA GLN A 26 -22.28 2.08 8.69
C GLN A 26 -23.60 2.84 8.54
N LYS A 27 -23.62 4.16 8.74
CA LYS A 27 -24.84 4.99 8.71
C LYS A 27 -24.87 5.98 7.56
N ASP A 28 -23.71 6.57 7.23
CA ASP A 28 -23.64 7.68 6.28
C ASP A 28 -23.41 7.21 4.85
N LEU A 29 -22.98 5.94 4.67
CA LEU A 29 -22.66 5.34 3.38
C LEU A 29 -23.31 3.97 3.24
N THR A 30 -23.48 3.55 1.99
CA THR A 30 -23.72 2.13 1.66
C THR A 30 -22.43 1.58 1.09
N ILE A 31 -21.78 0.68 1.80
CA ILE A 31 -20.55 0.02 1.40
C ILE A 31 -20.91 -1.42 0.99
N ASP A 32 -20.62 -1.77 -0.27
CA ASP A 32 -20.77 -3.15 -0.75
C ASP A 32 -19.43 -3.86 -0.69
N GLN A 33 -19.34 -4.83 0.19
CA GLN A 33 -18.17 -5.66 0.46
C GLN A 33 -18.32 -7.07 -0.13
N SER A 34 -19.34 -7.33 -0.92
CA SER A 34 -19.61 -8.67 -1.47
C SER A 34 -18.71 -9.04 -2.67
N ILE A 35 -17.82 -8.13 -3.08
CA ILE A 35 -17.02 -8.25 -4.29
C ILE A 35 -15.62 -8.77 -3.95
N ASP A 36 -15.21 -9.81 -4.65
CA ASP A 36 -13.87 -10.39 -4.52
C ASP A 36 -12.75 -9.43 -4.93
N PHE A 37 -11.59 -9.59 -4.27
CA PHE A 37 -10.38 -8.84 -4.63
C PHE A 37 -10.03 -9.02 -6.11
N GLY A 38 -9.78 -7.89 -6.79
CA GLY A 38 -9.48 -7.87 -8.23
C GLY A 38 -10.71 -7.83 -9.14
N SER A 39 -11.93 -7.85 -8.58
CA SER A 39 -13.19 -7.77 -9.35
C SER A 39 -13.92 -6.44 -9.19
N THR A 40 -13.46 -5.56 -8.30
CA THR A 40 -14.09 -4.28 -7.97
C THR A 40 -14.16 -3.33 -9.16
N ALA A 41 -13.11 -3.22 -9.96
CA ALA A 41 -13.09 -2.38 -11.17
C ALA A 41 -14.13 -2.84 -12.21
N ALA A 42 -14.24 -4.16 -12.43
CA ALA A 42 -15.25 -4.71 -13.34
C ALA A 42 -16.68 -4.51 -12.82
N ALA A 43 -16.87 -4.66 -11.51
CA ALA A 43 -18.15 -4.40 -10.86
C ALA A 43 -18.52 -2.91 -10.97
N PHE A 44 -17.59 -2.01 -10.73
CA PHE A 44 -17.79 -0.56 -10.85
C PHE A 44 -18.22 -0.15 -12.27
N THR A 45 -17.59 -0.74 -13.29
CA THR A 45 -17.95 -0.48 -14.69
C THR A 45 -19.34 -1.05 -15.05
N GLY A 46 -19.71 -2.19 -14.45
CA GLY A 46 -20.97 -2.88 -14.71
C GLY A 46 -22.16 -2.39 -13.87
N ASP A 47 -21.92 -1.73 -12.74
CA ASP A 47 -22.96 -1.28 -11.81
C ASP A 47 -23.12 0.24 -11.82
N THR A 48 -24.23 0.69 -12.41
CA THR A 48 -24.56 2.12 -12.51
C THR A 48 -25.03 2.74 -11.19
N SER A 49 -25.19 1.97 -10.13
CA SER A 49 -25.56 2.46 -8.79
C SER A 49 -24.33 2.76 -7.89
N ALA A 50 -23.14 2.34 -8.31
CA ALA A 50 -21.91 2.64 -7.60
C ALA A 50 -21.41 4.06 -7.91
N ASP A 51 -21.21 4.86 -6.89
CA ASP A 51 -20.67 6.22 -7.00
C ASP A 51 -19.13 6.24 -6.90
N PHE A 52 -18.56 5.31 -6.11
CA PHE A 52 -17.13 5.20 -5.83
C PHE A 52 -16.71 3.72 -5.79
N THR A 53 -15.44 3.49 -6.08
CA THR A 53 -14.77 2.21 -5.83
C THR A 53 -13.40 2.45 -5.21
N VAL A 54 -12.94 1.51 -4.39
CA VAL A 54 -11.57 1.50 -3.83
C VAL A 54 -10.73 0.57 -4.67
N GLU A 55 -9.73 1.11 -5.34
CA GLU A 55 -8.93 0.38 -6.30
C GLU A 55 -7.43 0.48 -6.02
N PHE A 56 -6.74 -0.58 -6.39
CA PHE A 56 -5.28 -0.57 -6.54
C PHE A 56 -4.87 -0.26 -7.99
N GLU A 57 -3.61 0.06 -8.17
CA GLU A 57 -3.01 0.05 -9.50
C GLU A 57 -2.72 -1.41 -9.95
N PRO A 58 -2.88 -1.76 -11.21
CA PRO A 58 -3.15 -0.90 -12.36
C PRO A 58 -4.64 -0.59 -12.63
N SER A 59 -5.57 -1.12 -11.85
CA SER A 59 -7.02 -1.01 -12.09
C SER A 59 -7.51 0.43 -12.08
N ALA A 60 -7.04 1.26 -11.14
CA ALA A 60 -7.41 2.67 -11.07
C ALA A 60 -7.03 3.42 -12.36
N THR A 61 -5.80 3.26 -12.84
CA THR A 61 -5.37 3.87 -14.12
C THR A 61 -6.13 3.31 -15.32
N ALA A 62 -6.49 2.02 -15.32
CA ALA A 62 -7.30 1.42 -16.39
C ALA A 62 -8.69 2.05 -16.46
N LEU A 63 -9.39 2.21 -15.33
CA LEU A 63 -10.70 2.87 -15.26
C LEU A 63 -10.66 4.32 -15.78
N GLU A 64 -9.59 5.07 -15.48
CA GLU A 64 -9.39 6.42 -16.01
C GLU A 64 -9.19 6.40 -17.55
N LYS A 65 -8.36 5.49 -18.07
CA LYS A 65 -8.14 5.35 -19.52
C LYS A 65 -9.38 4.95 -20.28
N GLU A 66 -10.22 4.13 -19.67
CA GLU A 66 -11.51 3.71 -20.23
C GLU A 66 -12.61 4.80 -20.12
N GLY A 67 -12.34 5.86 -19.36
CA GLY A 67 -13.32 6.92 -19.10
C GLY A 67 -14.46 6.48 -18.17
N ALA A 68 -14.29 5.38 -17.45
CA ALA A 68 -15.27 4.85 -16.52
C ALA A 68 -15.30 5.60 -15.18
N GLY A 69 -14.19 6.23 -14.80
CA GLY A 69 -14.08 6.97 -13.56
C GLY A 69 -12.81 7.81 -13.51
N TYR A 70 -12.59 8.47 -12.36
CA TYR A 70 -11.41 9.30 -12.08
C TYR A 70 -10.92 9.01 -10.68
N VAL A 71 -9.60 9.00 -10.48
CA VAL A 71 -9.01 8.97 -9.14
C VAL A 71 -9.23 10.33 -8.48
N VAL A 72 -9.97 10.34 -7.39
CA VAL A 72 -10.38 11.57 -6.68
C VAL A 72 -9.68 11.75 -5.33
N ALA A 73 -9.16 10.65 -4.75
CA ALA A 73 -8.44 10.66 -3.48
C ALA A 73 -7.48 9.47 -3.41
N SER A 74 -6.46 9.57 -2.55
CA SER A 74 -5.55 8.48 -2.23
C SER A 74 -5.69 8.08 -0.77
N LEU A 75 -6.05 6.84 -0.50
CA LEU A 75 -6.10 6.33 0.87
C LEU A 75 -4.72 6.41 1.55
N GLY A 76 -3.64 6.19 0.79
CA GLY A 76 -2.28 6.28 1.30
C GLY A 76 -1.87 7.69 1.74
N VAL A 77 -2.40 8.74 1.11
CA VAL A 77 -2.16 10.14 1.52
C VAL A 77 -3.00 10.47 2.76
N ASP A 78 -4.27 10.09 2.76
CA ASP A 78 -5.22 10.50 3.79
C ASP A 78 -5.08 9.71 5.10
N SER A 79 -4.61 8.46 5.05
CA SER A 79 -4.34 7.65 6.24
C SER A 79 -3.12 8.11 7.03
N GLY A 80 -2.12 8.65 6.36
CA GLY A 80 -0.77 8.87 6.88
C GLY A 80 0.16 7.70 6.53
N TYR A 81 1.39 7.72 7.07
CA TYR A 81 2.39 6.69 6.78
C TYR A 81 2.08 5.38 7.49
N VAL A 82 1.19 4.60 6.91
CA VAL A 82 0.85 3.26 7.38
C VAL A 82 1.55 2.20 6.52
N PRO A 83 2.18 1.17 7.09
CA PRO A 83 2.79 0.10 6.33
C PRO A 83 1.71 -0.80 5.74
N TYR A 84 1.86 -1.17 4.46
CA TYR A 84 0.96 -2.13 3.82
C TYR A 84 1.58 -3.53 3.78
N THR A 85 2.85 -3.62 3.36
CA THR A 85 3.58 -4.89 3.31
C THR A 85 4.92 -4.78 4.02
N SER A 86 5.38 -5.90 4.59
CA SER A 86 6.69 -6.00 5.21
C SER A 86 7.35 -7.34 4.88
N TYR A 87 8.68 -7.37 4.87
CA TYR A 87 9.43 -8.60 4.81
C TYR A 87 9.56 -9.21 6.20
N SER A 88 9.24 -10.48 6.33
CA SER A 88 9.39 -11.21 7.59
C SER A 88 10.23 -12.46 7.41
N ALA A 89 10.97 -12.83 8.44
CA ALA A 89 11.78 -14.03 8.48
C ALA A 89 11.72 -14.67 9.88
N LYS A 90 11.86 -15.99 9.94
CA LYS A 90 11.95 -16.68 11.22
C LYS A 90 13.20 -16.22 11.97
N THR A 91 13.08 -15.92 13.26
CA THR A 91 14.21 -15.52 14.13
C THR A 91 15.37 -16.51 14.02
N SER A 92 15.08 -17.80 14.08
CA SER A 92 16.11 -18.85 13.94
C SER A 92 16.81 -18.87 12.58
N TYR A 93 16.16 -18.39 11.49
CA TYR A 93 16.79 -18.23 10.19
C TYR A 93 17.71 -17.00 10.17
N MET A 94 17.28 -15.88 10.74
CA MET A 94 18.08 -14.66 10.84
C MET A 94 19.35 -14.88 11.66
N GLU A 95 19.24 -15.61 12.78
CA GLU A 95 20.39 -15.97 13.62
C GLU A 95 21.43 -16.83 12.89
N LYS A 96 20.97 -17.77 12.06
CA LYS A 96 21.86 -18.68 11.31
C LYS A 96 22.43 -18.06 10.04
N ASN A 97 21.76 -17.08 9.47
CA ASN A 97 22.05 -16.52 8.14
C ASN A 97 22.07 -14.97 8.14
N PRO A 98 22.70 -14.30 9.11
CA PRO A 98 22.66 -12.85 9.23
C PRO A 98 23.21 -12.14 7.98
N GLU A 99 24.24 -12.71 7.34
CA GLU A 99 24.82 -12.14 6.12
C GLU A 99 23.86 -12.19 4.92
N ILE A 100 23.00 -13.23 4.82
CA ILE A 100 22.02 -13.34 3.74
C ILE A 100 20.96 -12.26 3.94
N ILE A 101 20.45 -12.09 5.17
CA ILE A 101 19.47 -11.05 5.48
C ILE A 101 20.06 -9.67 5.18
N GLN A 102 21.30 -9.41 5.60
CA GLN A 102 21.95 -8.11 5.34
C GLN A 102 22.14 -7.84 3.85
N LYS A 103 22.58 -8.85 3.07
CA LYS A 103 22.73 -8.70 1.61
C LYS A 103 21.40 -8.44 0.91
N PHE A 104 20.33 -9.13 1.34
CA PHE A 104 18.98 -8.91 0.86
C PHE A 104 18.52 -7.48 1.16
N THR A 105 18.66 -7.05 2.42
CA THR A 105 18.29 -5.69 2.84
C THR A 105 19.09 -4.62 2.10
N ASN A 106 20.39 -4.82 1.90
CA ASN A 106 21.23 -3.90 1.11
C ASN A 106 20.78 -3.81 -0.35
N ALA A 107 20.31 -4.90 -0.93
CA ALA A 107 19.78 -4.89 -2.30
C ALA A 107 18.47 -4.09 -2.41
N LEU A 108 17.58 -4.24 -1.42
CA LEU A 108 16.36 -3.44 -1.34
C LEU A 108 16.67 -1.95 -1.13
N GLN A 109 17.63 -1.62 -0.25
CA GLN A 109 18.05 -0.23 -0.01
C GLN A 109 18.55 0.42 -1.31
N LYS A 110 19.35 -0.28 -2.11
CA LYS A 110 19.77 0.22 -3.44
C LYS A 110 18.58 0.47 -4.37
N GLY A 111 17.53 -0.36 -4.29
CA GLY A 111 16.31 -0.13 -5.03
C GLY A 111 15.60 1.15 -4.58
N MET A 112 15.53 1.40 -3.28
CA MET A 112 14.97 2.66 -2.74
C MET A 112 15.77 3.88 -3.17
N GLU A 113 17.11 3.81 -3.11
CA GLU A 113 18.01 4.87 -3.58
C GLU A 113 17.83 5.15 -5.07
N TYR A 114 17.65 4.10 -5.87
CA TYR A 114 17.35 4.25 -7.29
C TYR A 114 16.06 5.03 -7.50
N VAL A 115 14.99 4.65 -6.82
CA VAL A 115 13.68 5.33 -6.89
C VAL A 115 13.81 6.81 -6.47
N GLN A 116 14.57 7.11 -5.42
CA GLN A 116 14.77 8.49 -4.93
C GLN A 116 15.60 9.37 -5.88
N SER A 117 16.40 8.78 -6.76
CA SER A 117 17.35 9.49 -7.61
C SER A 117 17.01 9.53 -9.11
N HIS A 118 15.93 8.85 -9.52
CA HIS A 118 15.51 8.74 -10.91
C HIS A 118 14.10 9.28 -11.14
N THR A 119 13.80 9.62 -12.39
CA THR A 119 12.46 10.08 -12.77
C THR A 119 11.47 8.92 -12.83
N PRO A 120 10.16 9.20 -12.75
CA PRO A 120 9.14 8.18 -12.94
C PRO A 120 9.27 7.37 -14.24
N GLU A 121 9.70 8.02 -15.32
CA GLU A 121 9.92 7.39 -16.62
C GLU A 121 11.08 6.38 -16.56
N GLU A 122 12.22 6.78 -15.98
CA GLU A 122 13.39 5.90 -15.81
C GLU A 122 13.07 4.71 -14.89
N ILE A 123 12.31 4.94 -13.82
CA ILE A 123 11.85 3.87 -12.92
C ILE A 123 10.93 2.91 -13.67
N ALA A 124 9.96 3.44 -14.44
CA ALA A 124 9.02 2.64 -15.22
C ALA A 124 9.73 1.74 -16.23
N GLU A 125 10.74 2.27 -16.95
CA GLU A 125 11.54 1.48 -17.91
C GLU A 125 12.23 0.28 -17.23
N VAL A 126 12.78 0.47 -16.03
CA VAL A 126 13.47 -0.60 -15.29
C VAL A 126 12.51 -1.68 -14.80
N ILE A 127 11.31 -1.31 -14.33
CA ILE A 127 10.36 -2.27 -13.78
C ILE A 127 9.41 -2.87 -14.81
N ALA A 128 9.22 -2.25 -15.99
CA ALA A 128 8.29 -2.70 -17.03
C ALA A 128 8.42 -4.19 -17.40
N PRO A 129 9.61 -4.80 -17.45
CA PRO A 129 9.73 -6.25 -17.70
C PRO A 129 9.02 -7.15 -16.69
N GLN A 130 8.70 -6.65 -15.50
CA GLN A 130 7.95 -7.38 -14.46
C GLN A 130 6.42 -7.22 -14.65
N PHE A 131 5.98 -6.34 -15.53
CA PHE A 131 4.58 -6.00 -15.81
C PHE A 131 4.27 -6.22 -17.29
N ALA A 132 4.57 -7.40 -17.81
CA ALA A 132 4.50 -7.73 -19.24
C ALA A 132 3.10 -7.53 -19.86
N GLU A 133 2.05 -7.59 -19.05
CA GLU A 133 0.65 -7.37 -19.48
C GLU A 133 0.24 -5.89 -19.51
N THR A 134 1.12 -4.98 -19.06
CA THR A 134 0.82 -3.55 -18.92
C THR A 134 1.75 -2.74 -19.84
N ASP A 135 1.22 -1.87 -20.66
CA ASP A 135 2.01 -1.01 -21.52
C ASP A 135 2.86 -0.01 -20.71
N LEU A 136 4.00 0.42 -21.28
CA LEU A 136 4.95 1.29 -20.59
C LEU A 136 4.34 2.64 -20.18
N ASP A 137 3.44 3.19 -20.97
CA ASP A 137 2.79 4.48 -20.65
C ASP A 137 1.90 4.32 -19.40
N THR A 138 1.23 3.19 -19.27
CA THR A 138 0.45 2.85 -18.05
C THR A 138 1.36 2.66 -16.86
N VAL A 139 2.45 1.90 -17.00
CA VAL A 139 3.43 1.71 -15.91
C VAL A 139 4.00 3.07 -15.47
N THR A 140 4.32 3.95 -16.42
CA THR A 140 4.83 5.29 -16.13
C THR A 140 3.81 6.14 -15.36
N ALA A 141 2.54 6.11 -15.76
CA ALA A 141 1.47 6.84 -15.07
C ALA A 141 1.29 6.34 -13.62
N ILE A 142 1.35 5.04 -13.41
CA ILE A 142 1.29 4.40 -12.08
C ILE A 142 2.49 4.83 -11.21
N VAL A 143 3.70 4.71 -11.74
CA VAL A 143 4.92 5.10 -11.03
C VAL A 143 4.87 6.58 -10.66
N LYS A 144 4.45 7.44 -11.60
CA LYS A 144 4.32 8.87 -11.34
C LYS A 144 3.32 9.16 -10.22
N ARG A 145 2.17 8.50 -10.19
CA ARG A 145 1.16 8.67 -9.14
C ARG A 145 1.73 8.29 -7.77
N TYR A 146 2.38 7.15 -7.65
CA TYR A 146 3.00 6.73 -6.38
C TYR A 146 4.19 7.60 -5.98
N TYR A 147 4.93 8.12 -6.96
CA TYR A 147 6.03 9.05 -6.72
C TYR A 147 5.50 10.39 -6.17
N ASP A 148 4.50 10.97 -6.81
CA ASP A 148 3.91 12.26 -6.44
C ASP A 148 3.23 12.24 -5.04
N GLN A 149 2.74 11.08 -4.59
CA GLN A 149 2.13 10.91 -3.26
C GLN A 149 3.11 10.41 -2.18
N ASP A 150 4.42 10.42 -2.46
CA ASP A 150 5.48 10.00 -1.51
C ASP A 150 5.29 8.57 -0.95
N THR A 151 4.88 7.63 -1.80
CA THR A 151 4.65 6.24 -1.39
C THR A 151 5.94 5.55 -0.97
N TRP A 152 7.06 5.87 -1.62
CA TRP A 152 8.34 5.19 -1.40
C TRP A 152 9.26 5.99 -0.49
N LYS A 153 9.58 5.40 0.65
CA LYS A 153 10.53 5.95 1.62
C LYS A 153 11.96 5.97 1.05
N SER A 154 12.79 6.82 1.64
CA SER A 154 14.23 6.88 1.30
C SER A 154 15.05 5.74 1.93
N ASN A 155 14.51 5.02 2.90
CA ASN A 155 15.16 3.90 3.58
C ASN A 155 14.15 2.82 3.99
N LEU A 156 14.66 1.69 4.44
CA LEU A 156 13.87 0.50 4.82
C LEU A 156 13.55 0.43 6.32
N ILE A 157 13.81 1.48 7.09
CA ILE A 157 13.53 1.48 8.53
C ILE A 157 12.01 1.49 8.73
N PHE A 158 11.51 0.44 9.38
CA PHE A 158 10.11 0.36 9.76
C PHE A 158 9.91 1.19 11.04
N GLU A 159 9.32 2.37 10.89
CA GLU A 159 9.17 3.32 12.00
C GLU A 159 8.11 2.85 13.00
N LYS A 160 8.36 3.14 14.28
CA LYS A 160 7.45 2.75 15.37
C LYS A 160 6.10 3.43 15.26
N GLU A 161 6.08 4.70 14.91
CA GLU A 161 4.86 5.49 14.74
C GLU A 161 3.97 4.92 13.62
N SER A 162 4.57 4.40 12.55
CA SER A 162 3.85 3.75 11.47
C SER A 162 3.26 2.40 11.90
N PHE A 163 3.97 1.68 12.75
CA PHE A 163 3.47 0.43 13.33
C PHE A 163 2.30 0.69 14.29
N GLU A 164 2.41 1.69 15.14
CA GLU A 164 1.34 2.10 16.07
C GLU A 164 0.10 2.57 15.30
N LEU A 165 0.26 3.32 14.21
CA LEU A 165 -0.86 3.70 13.33
C LEU A 165 -1.54 2.48 12.69
N LEU A 166 -0.78 1.45 12.31
CA LEU A 166 -1.36 0.20 11.81
C LEU A 166 -2.21 -0.48 12.90
N GLU A 167 -1.71 -0.52 14.14
CA GLU A 167 -2.48 -1.10 15.25
C GLU A 167 -3.74 -0.28 15.56
N ASP A 168 -3.67 1.07 15.47
CA ASP A 168 -4.85 1.94 15.61
C ASP A 168 -5.93 1.59 14.58
N ILE A 169 -5.55 1.40 13.31
CA ILE A 169 -6.47 1.03 12.23
C ILE A 169 -7.07 -0.36 12.46
N LEU A 170 -6.27 -1.31 12.89
CA LEU A 170 -6.72 -2.68 13.16
C LEU A 170 -7.67 -2.74 14.38
N GLU A 171 -7.39 -1.97 15.44
CA GLU A 171 -8.31 -1.85 16.59
C GLU A 171 -9.62 -1.17 16.20
N ASP A 172 -9.55 -0.09 15.40
CA ASP A 172 -10.73 0.64 14.93
C ASP A 172 -11.66 -0.23 14.07
N SER A 173 -11.13 -1.29 13.48
CA SER A 173 -11.84 -2.26 12.65
C SER A 173 -12.21 -3.55 13.40
N ASP A 174 -12.00 -3.64 14.72
CA ASP A 174 -12.20 -4.83 15.55
C ASP A 174 -11.37 -6.06 15.12
N GLU A 175 -10.30 -5.86 14.33
CA GLU A 175 -9.41 -6.93 13.84
C GLU A 175 -8.22 -7.19 14.77
N LEU A 176 -7.96 -6.32 15.74
CA LEU A 176 -6.91 -6.48 16.74
C LEU A 176 -7.51 -6.48 18.16
N SER A 177 -7.46 -7.62 18.81
CA SER A 177 -7.96 -7.75 20.18
C SER A 177 -6.95 -7.34 21.27
N GLU A 178 -5.66 -7.36 20.96
CA GLU A 178 -4.57 -7.01 21.87
C GLU A 178 -3.36 -6.51 21.06
N ARG A 179 -2.80 -5.37 21.43
CA ARG A 179 -1.60 -4.81 20.80
C ARG A 179 -0.37 -5.64 21.12
N VAL A 180 0.52 -5.68 20.16
CA VAL A 180 1.82 -6.34 20.27
C VAL A 180 2.91 -5.28 20.36
N SER A 181 3.88 -5.48 21.23
CA SER A 181 5.04 -4.57 21.33
C SER A 181 5.79 -4.52 19.99
N TYR A 182 6.07 -3.30 19.53
CA TYR A 182 6.91 -3.08 18.35
C TYR A 182 8.25 -3.84 18.45
N GLU A 183 8.87 -3.81 19.62
CA GLU A 183 10.16 -4.42 19.90
C GLU A 183 10.14 -5.95 19.81
N ASP A 184 8.96 -6.57 19.98
CA ASP A 184 8.78 -8.03 19.87
C ASP A 184 8.60 -8.50 18.42
N LEU A 185 8.04 -7.64 17.55
CA LEU A 185 7.77 -7.97 16.15
C LEU A 185 8.78 -7.41 15.16
N VAL A 186 9.37 -6.25 15.42
CA VAL A 186 10.15 -5.49 14.46
C VAL A 186 11.62 -5.45 14.85
N THR A 187 12.49 -5.76 13.90
CA THR A 187 13.92 -5.47 14.02
C THR A 187 14.36 -4.53 12.90
N THR A 188 14.93 -3.40 13.27
CA THR A 188 15.46 -2.40 12.32
C THR A 188 16.97 -2.55 12.10
N LYS A 189 17.63 -3.52 12.74
CA LYS A 189 19.08 -3.70 12.69
C LYS A 189 19.63 -3.67 11.27
N TYR A 190 19.10 -4.54 10.40
CA TYR A 190 19.59 -4.70 9.04
C TYR A 190 19.27 -3.50 8.14
N ALA A 191 18.11 -2.86 8.37
CA ALA A 191 17.71 -1.66 7.66
C ALA A 191 18.60 -0.47 8.00
N ARG A 192 18.93 -0.26 9.29
CA ARG A 192 19.86 0.79 9.73
C ARG A 192 21.25 0.60 9.14
N GLU A 193 21.77 -0.63 9.20
CA GLU A 193 23.09 -0.99 8.62
C GLU A 193 23.13 -0.79 7.08
N ALA A 194 21.99 -0.97 6.40
CA ALA A 194 21.88 -0.74 4.96
C ALA A 194 21.83 0.76 4.62
N ALA A 195 21.12 1.57 5.42
CA ALA A 195 20.98 3.01 5.20
C ALA A 195 22.26 3.83 5.50
N GLU A 196 23.25 3.23 6.19
CA GLU A 196 24.55 3.87 6.51
C GLU A 196 25.60 3.68 5.41
N LYS A 197 25.31 2.91 4.36
CA LYS A 197 26.27 2.55 3.29
C LYS A 197 26.12 3.40 2.07
#